data_cd294dfddea5af59e873c02c65bb5d7f
#
_entry.id   cd294dfddea5af59e873c02c65bb5d7f
#
_cell.length_a   1.000
_cell.length_b   1.000
_cell.length_c   1.000
_cell.angle_alpha   90.00
_cell.angle_beta   90.00
_cell.angle_gamma   90.00
#
_symmetry.space_group_name_H-M   'P 1'
#
loop_
_entity.id
_entity.type
_entity.pdbx_description
1 polymer ?
#
loop_
_entity_poly.entity_id
_entity_poly.type
_entity_poly.pdbx_seq_one_letter_code
_entity_poly.pdbx_strand_id
1 'polypeptide(L)'
;MAVDLHYEMVCEYYGYILLRTGMEDCAMHPDLSHLLPTSGSTGSPKLVRHKYGNIEAAALNISTFFGLTSNDRPLLVLPLYYTMGLSVVFSHLYVGATVLITNQSMTDKAFWIFMKEQHATSFTGVPYSFEILNLMRFFRMDLPDLTLLTQGGGKMPRQLNLKFAEYCRDNGKRWIATYGQSEGTARMAYLPPEYAISKCGSIGRAVPNAELSLIDSDGSVIELPNTEGEMCYRGKNVTMGYARKREDLLLGDERNGFMRTGDLAYRDEDGCYFIVGRMGRFLKLYGMRIGLDECEQIINCLLYTSDAADDLIGV
;
A
#
# COMPACT_ATOMS: atom_id res chain seq x y z
N MET A 1 -22.28 3.06 20.30
CA MET A 1 -23.09 4.27 20.48
C MET A 1 -23.25 4.92 19.13
N ALA A 2 -24.38 4.73 18.46
CA ALA A 2 -24.73 5.51 17.28
C ALA A 2 -25.02 6.93 17.78
N VAL A 3 -24.17 7.88 17.43
CA VAL A 3 -24.50 9.28 17.58
C VAL A 3 -25.57 9.55 16.52
N ASP A 4 -26.79 9.87 16.93
CA ASP A 4 -27.86 10.37 16.06
C ASP A 4 -27.41 11.74 15.51
N LEU A 5 -26.63 11.68 14.45
CA LEU A 5 -26.22 12.87 13.71
C LEU A 5 -27.39 13.23 12.81
N HIS A 6 -28.17 14.24 13.20
CA HIS A 6 -29.21 14.80 12.37
C HIS A 6 -28.56 15.49 11.15
N TYR A 7 -28.34 14.73 10.09
CA TYR A 7 -27.86 15.27 8.82
C TYR A 7 -29.04 15.65 7.93
N GLU A 8 -28.98 16.84 7.35
CA GLU A 8 -29.90 17.28 6.29
C GLU A 8 -29.34 16.79 4.94
N MET A 9 -30.11 16.01 4.22
CA MET A 9 -29.74 15.61 2.85
C MET A 9 -29.89 16.81 1.92
N VAL A 10 -28.79 17.23 1.30
CA VAL A 10 -28.77 18.36 0.35
C VAL A 10 -29.12 17.90 -1.07
N CYS A 11 -28.46 16.82 -1.53
CA CYS A 11 -28.73 16.19 -2.82
C CYS A 11 -28.19 14.75 -2.86
N GLU A 12 -28.66 14.01 -3.83
CA GLU A 12 -28.14 12.70 -4.21
C GLU A 12 -27.70 12.72 -5.68
N TYR A 13 -26.53 12.15 -5.96
CA TYR A 13 -26.00 12.08 -7.31
C TYR A 13 -25.20 10.78 -7.48
N TYR A 14 -25.60 9.94 -8.42
CA TYR A 14 -24.98 8.61 -8.69
C TYR A 14 -24.82 7.72 -7.43
N GLY A 15 -25.79 7.73 -6.51
CA GLY A 15 -25.74 6.95 -5.27
C GLY A 15 -24.88 7.58 -4.17
N TYR A 16 -24.31 8.77 -4.39
CA TYR A 16 -23.65 9.55 -3.36
C TYR A 16 -24.62 10.58 -2.78
N ILE A 17 -24.65 10.68 -1.47
CA ILE A 17 -25.52 11.61 -0.74
C ILE A 17 -24.66 12.72 -0.17
N LEU A 18 -24.96 13.98 -0.51
CA LEU A 18 -24.39 15.15 0.13
C LEU A 18 -25.22 15.51 1.35
N LEU A 19 -24.59 15.51 2.50
CA LEU A 19 -25.23 15.81 3.78
C LEU A 19 -24.69 17.13 4.34
N ARG A 20 -25.61 17.99 4.83
CA ARG A 20 -25.26 19.13 5.68
C ARG A 20 -25.26 18.67 7.12
N THR A 21 -24.15 18.85 7.81
CA THR A 21 -23.96 18.32 9.17
C THR A 21 -24.47 19.25 10.27
N GLY A 22 -24.72 20.52 9.98
CA GLY A 22 -25.05 21.53 11.01
C GLY A 22 -23.91 21.82 11.99
N MET A 23 -22.73 21.21 11.78
CA MET A 23 -21.56 21.47 12.62
C MET A 23 -20.95 22.83 12.28
N GLU A 24 -20.46 23.52 13.30
CA GLU A 24 -19.70 24.76 13.09
C GLU A 24 -18.42 24.49 12.30
N ASP A 25 -18.06 25.41 11.42
CA ASP A 25 -16.78 25.40 10.72
C ASP A 25 -15.63 25.40 11.72
N CYS A 26 -14.55 24.70 11.38
CA CYS A 26 -13.33 24.74 12.18
C CYS A 26 -12.19 25.39 11.39
N ALA A 27 -11.38 26.17 12.10
CA ALA A 27 -10.14 26.67 11.53
C ALA A 27 -9.19 25.52 11.24
N MET A 28 -8.54 25.57 10.09
CA MET A 28 -7.57 24.59 9.63
C MET A 28 -6.30 25.28 9.19
N HIS A 29 -5.16 24.57 9.29
CA HIS A 29 -3.91 25.09 8.76
C HIS A 29 -4.03 25.30 7.23
N PRO A 30 -3.54 26.42 6.67
CA PRO A 30 -3.72 26.74 5.25
C PRO A 30 -3.11 25.68 4.30
N ASP A 31 -2.07 24.98 4.74
CA ASP A 31 -1.44 23.92 3.96
C ASP A 31 -2.18 22.57 4.07
N LEU A 32 -3.15 22.42 4.98
CA LEU A 32 -3.87 21.16 5.14
C LEU A 32 -4.79 20.92 3.93
N SER A 33 -4.52 19.84 3.21
CA SER A 33 -5.30 19.45 2.02
C SER A 33 -6.45 18.51 2.37
N HIS A 34 -6.15 17.41 3.04
CA HIS A 34 -7.14 16.38 3.39
C HIS A 34 -6.64 15.49 4.53
N LEU A 35 -7.56 14.68 5.04
CA LEU A 35 -7.32 13.73 6.12
C LEU A 35 -7.61 12.31 5.64
N LEU A 36 -6.74 11.37 5.97
CA LEU A 36 -7.00 9.94 5.73
C LEU A 36 -6.84 9.14 7.02
N PRO A 37 -7.70 8.15 7.26
CA PRO A 37 -7.55 7.26 8.42
C PRO A 37 -6.30 6.38 8.26
N THR A 38 -5.71 6.01 9.37
CA THR A 38 -4.74 4.90 9.41
C THR A 38 -5.47 3.63 9.78
N SER A 39 -4.99 2.48 9.31
CA SER A 39 -5.44 1.15 9.72
C SER A 39 -5.06 0.79 11.17
N GLY A 40 -5.27 1.73 12.09
CA GLY A 40 -4.78 1.77 13.45
C GLY A 40 -4.68 0.47 14.22
N SER A 41 -3.46 -0.01 14.42
CA SER A 41 -3.12 -1.08 15.37
C SER A 41 -3.14 -0.63 16.85
N THR A 42 -3.45 0.64 17.14
CA THR A 42 -3.24 1.25 18.46
C THR A 42 -4.51 1.75 19.15
N GLY A 43 -5.69 1.30 18.72
CA GLY A 43 -6.95 1.51 19.46
C GLY A 43 -7.52 2.93 19.52
N SER A 44 -6.77 3.96 19.20
CA SER A 44 -7.26 5.34 19.11
C SER A 44 -7.28 5.81 17.65
N PRO A 45 -8.44 6.20 17.11
CA PRO A 45 -8.53 6.68 15.74
C PRO A 45 -7.68 7.95 15.59
N LYS A 46 -6.71 7.90 14.68
CA LYS A 46 -5.92 9.06 14.30
C LYS A 46 -6.03 9.24 12.78
N LEU A 47 -6.10 10.46 12.35
CA LEU A 47 -6.12 10.83 10.93
C LEU A 47 -4.75 11.36 10.54
N VAL A 48 -4.28 10.97 9.37
CA VAL A 48 -3.06 11.54 8.78
C VAL A 48 -3.41 12.85 8.11
N ARG A 49 -2.67 13.91 8.44
CA ARG A 49 -2.81 15.25 7.86
C ARG A 49 -1.94 15.39 6.62
N HIS A 50 -2.58 15.37 5.45
CA HIS A 50 -1.90 15.58 4.18
C HIS A 50 -1.88 17.06 3.83
N LYS A 51 -0.75 17.56 3.33
CA LYS A 51 -0.64 18.93 2.83
C LYS A 51 -0.80 18.98 1.30
N TYR A 52 -1.14 20.17 0.81
CA TYR A 52 -1.06 20.45 -0.61
C TYR A 52 0.33 20.10 -1.15
N GLY A 53 0.39 19.49 -2.33
CA GLY A 53 1.62 19.00 -2.96
C GLY A 53 2.01 17.56 -2.58
N ASN A 54 1.47 16.95 -1.51
CA ASN A 54 1.76 15.55 -1.19
C ASN A 54 1.24 14.58 -2.27
N ILE A 55 0.00 14.81 -2.73
CA ILE A 55 -0.64 13.98 -3.77
C ILE A 55 0.09 14.12 -5.09
N GLU A 56 0.41 15.35 -5.50
CA GLU A 56 1.13 15.63 -6.74
C GLU A 56 2.52 15.00 -6.73
N ALA A 57 3.25 15.11 -5.61
CA ALA A 57 4.54 14.47 -5.46
C ALA A 57 4.44 12.93 -5.54
N ALA A 58 3.44 12.35 -4.87
CA ALA A 58 3.19 10.91 -4.95
C ALA A 58 2.75 10.48 -6.35
N ALA A 59 1.89 11.23 -7.02
CA ALA A 59 1.43 10.95 -8.38
C ALA A 59 2.58 10.97 -9.38
N LEU A 60 3.45 12.00 -9.32
CA LEU A 60 4.66 12.08 -10.13
C LEU A 60 5.58 10.87 -9.90
N ASN A 61 5.88 10.55 -8.65
CA ASN A 61 6.74 9.43 -8.31
C ASN A 61 6.18 8.11 -8.83
N ILE A 62 4.90 7.84 -8.58
CA ILE A 62 4.22 6.60 -8.96
C ILE A 62 4.13 6.48 -10.49
N SER A 63 3.72 7.53 -11.17
CA SER A 63 3.65 7.50 -12.64
C SER A 63 5.03 7.28 -13.28
N THR A 64 6.08 7.83 -12.68
CA THR A 64 7.45 7.66 -13.17
C THR A 64 7.93 6.22 -13.05
N PHE A 65 7.87 5.59 -11.86
CA PHE A 65 8.42 4.23 -11.70
C PHE A 65 7.52 3.14 -12.30
N PHE A 66 6.23 3.39 -12.46
CA PHE A 66 5.36 2.51 -13.23
C PHE A 66 5.45 2.72 -14.74
N GLY A 67 6.01 3.85 -15.19
CA GLY A 67 6.05 4.24 -16.59
C GLY A 67 4.64 4.44 -17.15
N LEU A 68 3.76 5.11 -16.38
CA LEU A 68 2.38 5.33 -16.77
C LEU A 68 2.27 6.36 -17.89
N THR A 69 1.26 6.18 -18.72
CA THR A 69 0.93 7.06 -19.85
C THR A 69 -0.58 7.33 -19.90
N SER A 70 -1.00 8.23 -20.76
CA SER A 70 -2.43 8.49 -21.02
C SER A 70 -3.20 7.31 -21.61
N ASN A 71 -2.50 6.30 -22.12
CA ASN A 71 -3.11 5.09 -22.66
C ASN A 71 -3.44 4.04 -21.60
N ASP A 72 -2.95 4.24 -20.36
CA ASP A 72 -3.21 3.30 -19.28
C ASP A 72 -4.67 3.34 -18.83
N ARG A 73 -5.17 2.17 -18.44
CA ARG A 73 -6.54 1.96 -17.99
C ARG A 73 -6.53 1.10 -16.72
N PRO A 74 -6.21 1.69 -15.55
CA PRO A 74 -6.18 0.94 -14.29
C PRO A 74 -7.58 0.52 -13.88
N LEU A 75 -7.70 -0.71 -13.38
CA LEU A 75 -8.92 -1.15 -12.72
C LEU A 75 -8.86 -0.81 -11.22
N LEU A 76 -9.76 0.04 -10.76
CA LEU A 76 -9.85 0.44 -9.35
C LEU A 76 -10.66 -0.59 -8.57
N VAL A 77 -9.97 -1.39 -7.76
CA VAL A 77 -10.57 -2.41 -6.87
C VAL A 77 -10.39 -2.09 -5.39
N LEU A 78 -9.58 -1.11 -5.07
CA LEU A 78 -9.31 -0.69 -3.70
C LEU A 78 -10.16 0.53 -3.34
N PRO A 79 -10.68 0.62 -2.11
CA PRO A 79 -11.52 1.74 -1.70
C PRO A 79 -10.73 3.05 -1.65
N LEU A 80 -11.40 4.18 -1.92
CA LEU A 80 -10.77 5.50 -1.98
C LEU A 80 -10.36 6.07 -0.60
N TYR A 81 -10.97 5.60 0.48
CA TYR A 81 -10.53 5.95 1.83
C TYR A 81 -9.21 5.25 2.23
N TYR A 82 -8.77 4.29 1.43
CA TYR A 82 -7.47 3.65 1.58
C TYR A 82 -6.45 4.34 0.68
N THR A 83 -5.35 4.83 1.27
CA THR A 83 -4.34 5.64 0.58
C THR A 83 -3.82 4.98 -0.70
N MET A 84 -3.69 3.65 -0.72
CA MET A 84 -3.22 2.93 -1.90
C MET A 84 -4.27 2.93 -3.04
N GLY A 85 -5.56 2.82 -2.72
CA GLY A 85 -6.64 2.96 -3.72
C GLY A 85 -6.66 4.36 -4.31
N LEU A 86 -6.57 5.38 -3.44
CA LEU A 86 -6.50 6.78 -3.85
C LEU A 86 -5.28 7.04 -4.76
N SER A 87 -4.12 6.39 -4.47
CA SER A 87 -2.91 6.53 -5.27
C SER A 87 -3.05 6.00 -6.70
N VAL A 88 -3.88 4.99 -6.93
CA VAL A 88 -4.20 4.52 -8.29
C VAL A 88 -4.90 5.62 -9.08
N VAL A 89 -5.90 6.26 -8.47
CA VAL A 89 -6.63 7.35 -9.13
C VAL A 89 -5.71 8.51 -9.48
N PHE A 90 -4.98 9.05 -8.49
CA PHE A 90 -4.16 10.24 -8.72
C PHE A 90 -3.00 10.02 -9.67
N SER A 91 -2.30 8.89 -9.58
CA SER A 91 -1.15 8.64 -10.44
C SER A 91 -1.54 8.47 -11.90
N HIS A 92 -2.72 7.90 -12.16
CA HIS A 92 -3.19 7.71 -13.54
C HIS A 92 -3.84 8.98 -14.09
N LEU A 93 -4.65 9.70 -13.29
CA LEU A 93 -5.18 11.01 -13.72
C LEU A 93 -4.07 12.04 -13.96
N TYR A 94 -2.97 11.97 -13.23
CA TYR A 94 -1.80 12.83 -13.42
C TYR A 94 -1.21 12.76 -14.84
N VAL A 95 -1.27 11.57 -15.46
CA VAL A 95 -0.79 11.37 -16.84
C VAL A 95 -1.91 11.39 -17.89
N GLY A 96 -3.15 11.74 -17.49
CA GLY A 96 -4.31 11.78 -18.40
C GLY A 96 -4.90 10.42 -18.75
N ALA A 97 -4.60 9.38 -17.97
CA ALA A 97 -5.13 8.04 -18.15
C ALA A 97 -6.60 7.91 -17.73
N THR A 98 -7.28 6.83 -18.15
CA THR A 98 -8.68 6.58 -17.86
C THR A 98 -8.83 5.56 -16.73
N VAL A 99 -9.28 5.99 -15.56
CA VAL A 99 -9.52 5.08 -14.41
C VAL A 99 -10.84 4.32 -14.61
N LEU A 100 -10.77 2.99 -14.57
CA LEU A 100 -11.94 2.11 -14.68
C LEU A 100 -12.49 1.81 -13.29
N ILE A 101 -13.77 2.13 -13.08
CA ILE A 101 -14.47 1.96 -11.81
C ILE A 101 -15.60 0.95 -12.00
N THR A 102 -15.69 -0.03 -11.11
CA THR A 102 -16.77 -1.01 -11.10
C THR A 102 -17.17 -1.37 -9.68
N ASN A 103 -18.45 -1.66 -9.49
CA ASN A 103 -19.01 -2.18 -8.23
C ASN A 103 -19.04 -3.72 -8.19
N GLN A 104 -18.57 -4.39 -9.25
CA GLN A 104 -18.55 -5.84 -9.33
C GLN A 104 -17.44 -6.41 -8.44
N SER A 105 -17.71 -7.53 -7.79
CA SER A 105 -16.69 -8.27 -7.06
C SER A 105 -15.75 -9.01 -8.01
N MET A 106 -14.47 -9.16 -7.62
CA MET A 106 -13.51 -10.01 -8.35
C MET A 106 -13.98 -11.46 -8.49
N THR A 107 -14.90 -11.93 -7.64
CA THR A 107 -15.52 -13.27 -7.71
C THR A 107 -16.61 -13.36 -8.76
N ASP A 108 -17.10 -12.25 -9.28
CA ASP A 108 -18.20 -12.22 -10.25
C ASP A 108 -17.69 -12.30 -11.69
N LYS A 109 -18.38 -13.06 -12.51
CA LYS A 109 -18.06 -13.14 -13.94
C LYS A 109 -18.14 -11.78 -14.63
N ALA A 110 -19.07 -10.91 -14.20
CA ALA A 110 -19.26 -9.57 -14.76
C ALA A 110 -18.02 -8.67 -14.58
N PHE A 111 -17.28 -8.82 -13.48
CA PHE A 111 -16.02 -8.12 -13.26
C PHE A 111 -14.99 -8.41 -14.36
N TRP A 112 -14.82 -9.68 -14.72
CA TRP A 112 -13.85 -10.11 -15.74
C TRP A 112 -14.29 -9.74 -17.15
N ILE A 113 -15.61 -9.75 -17.43
CA ILE A 113 -16.17 -9.24 -18.68
C ILE A 113 -15.86 -7.75 -18.80
N PHE A 114 -16.19 -6.95 -17.76
CA PHE A 114 -15.89 -5.52 -17.73
C PHE A 114 -14.40 -5.23 -17.91
N MET A 115 -13.53 -5.97 -17.23
CA MET A 115 -12.08 -5.83 -17.33
C MET A 115 -11.58 -6.01 -18.77
N LYS A 116 -12.12 -7.01 -19.48
CA LYS A 116 -11.78 -7.29 -20.89
C LYS A 116 -12.36 -6.24 -21.84
N GLU A 117 -13.65 -5.96 -21.75
CA GLU A 117 -14.34 -5.02 -22.64
C GLU A 117 -13.80 -3.59 -22.49
N GLN A 118 -13.37 -3.22 -21.30
CA GLN A 118 -12.76 -1.91 -21.04
C GLN A 118 -11.25 -1.89 -21.26
N HIS A 119 -10.64 -2.97 -21.75
CA HIS A 119 -9.19 -3.05 -22.02
C HIS A 119 -8.35 -2.63 -20.83
N ALA A 120 -8.61 -3.17 -19.64
CA ALA A 120 -7.88 -2.82 -18.43
C ALA A 120 -6.40 -3.19 -18.56
N THR A 121 -5.49 -2.22 -18.34
CA THR A 121 -4.03 -2.40 -18.51
C THR A 121 -3.32 -2.72 -17.20
N SER A 122 -3.89 -2.36 -16.06
CA SER A 122 -3.25 -2.60 -14.77
C SER A 122 -4.23 -2.99 -13.67
N PHE A 123 -3.70 -3.79 -12.73
CA PHE A 123 -4.40 -4.23 -11.52
C PHE A 123 -3.51 -4.00 -10.30
N THR A 124 -4.04 -3.27 -9.32
CA THR A 124 -3.40 -3.02 -8.03
C THR A 124 -4.17 -3.72 -6.92
N GLY A 125 -3.50 -4.59 -6.16
CA GLY A 125 -4.13 -5.33 -5.06
C GLY A 125 -3.29 -5.37 -3.79
N VAL A 126 -3.93 -5.78 -2.70
CA VAL A 126 -3.30 -6.20 -1.45
C VAL A 126 -3.02 -7.71 -1.48
N PRO A 127 -2.21 -8.29 -0.58
CA PRO A 127 -1.93 -9.73 -0.58
C PRO A 127 -3.19 -10.59 -0.71
N TYR A 128 -4.23 -10.29 0.04
CA TYR A 128 -5.52 -10.99 -0.03
C TYR A 128 -6.16 -10.96 -1.42
N SER A 129 -6.04 -9.86 -2.15
CA SER A 129 -6.54 -9.79 -3.54
C SER A 129 -5.88 -10.85 -4.42
N PHE A 130 -4.59 -11.08 -4.25
CA PHE A 130 -3.82 -12.07 -5.02
C PHE A 130 -4.09 -13.52 -4.57
N GLU A 131 -4.42 -13.74 -3.31
CA GLU A 131 -4.92 -15.04 -2.82
C GLU A 131 -6.25 -15.40 -3.52
N ILE A 132 -7.20 -14.46 -3.59
CA ILE A 132 -8.44 -14.62 -4.34
C ILE A 132 -8.17 -14.91 -5.82
N LEU A 133 -7.29 -14.14 -6.48
CA LEU A 133 -6.91 -14.35 -7.87
C LEU A 133 -6.34 -15.76 -8.10
N ASN A 134 -5.50 -16.24 -7.18
CA ASN A 134 -4.93 -17.59 -7.26
C ASN A 134 -6.02 -18.67 -7.14
N LEU A 135 -6.97 -18.54 -6.21
CA LEU A 135 -8.10 -19.44 -6.05
C LEU A 135 -9.00 -19.45 -7.29
N MET A 136 -9.20 -18.31 -7.93
CA MET A 136 -9.98 -18.15 -9.14
C MET A 136 -9.28 -18.65 -10.42
N ARG A 137 -8.11 -19.27 -10.31
CA ARG A 137 -7.32 -19.76 -11.45
C ARG A 137 -6.94 -18.64 -12.43
N PHE A 138 -6.61 -17.46 -11.92
CA PHE A 138 -6.20 -16.26 -12.68
C PHE A 138 -5.18 -16.59 -13.79
N PHE A 139 -4.21 -17.46 -13.51
CA PHE A 139 -3.15 -17.85 -14.46
C PHE A 139 -3.66 -18.58 -15.74
N ARG A 140 -4.94 -18.93 -15.79
CA ARG A 140 -5.60 -19.53 -16.97
C ARG A 140 -6.46 -18.54 -17.73
N MET A 141 -6.56 -17.30 -17.22
CA MET A 141 -7.39 -16.29 -17.86
C MET A 141 -6.63 -15.63 -19.02
N ASP A 142 -7.33 -15.45 -20.12
CA ASP A 142 -6.84 -14.67 -21.25
C ASP A 142 -7.13 -13.19 -20.99
N LEU A 143 -6.08 -12.42 -20.68
CA LEU A 143 -6.12 -10.98 -20.35
C LEU A 143 -4.98 -10.28 -21.11
N PRO A 144 -5.12 -10.11 -22.42
CA PRO A 144 -4.03 -9.61 -23.27
C PRO A 144 -3.65 -8.15 -22.96
N ASP A 145 -4.62 -7.31 -22.63
CA ASP A 145 -4.39 -5.89 -22.36
C ASP A 145 -3.75 -5.64 -20.99
N LEU A 146 -3.85 -6.59 -20.04
CA LEU A 146 -3.28 -6.47 -18.72
C LEU A 146 -1.77 -6.62 -18.76
N THR A 147 -1.05 -5.53 -18.59
CA THR A 147 0.42 -5.43 -18.70
C THR A 147 1.12 -5.22 -17.36
N LEU A 148 0.40 -4.72 -16.34
CA LEU A 148 0.96 -4.39 -15.04
C LEU A 148 0.12 -4.96 -13.90
N LEU A 149 0.74 -5.77 -13.05
CA LEU A 149 0.20 -6.17 -11.76
C LEU A 149 1.06 -5.60 -10.65
N THR A 150 0.44 -5.00 -9.65
CA THR A 150 1.16 -4.38 -8.54
C THR A 150 0.55 -4.76 -7.19
N GLN A 151 1.42 -5.09 -6.25
CA GLN A 151 1.06 -5.50 -4.90
C GLN A 151 1.61 -4.51 -3.89
N GLY A 152 0.86 -4.25 -2.83
CA GLY A 152 1.29 -3.44 -1.69
C GLY A 152 0.35 -3.59 -0.51
N GLY A 153 0.62 -2.83 0.57
CA GLY A 153 -0.24 -2.78 1.75
C GLY A 153 -0.11 -3.96 2.72
N GLY A 154 0.80 -4.88 2.48
CA GLY A 154 1.08 -6.01 3.36
C GLY A 154 2.16 -6.93 2.81
N LYS A 155 2.68 -7.81 3.66
CA LYS A 155 3.65 -8.83 3.27
C LYS A 155 2.92 -10.00 2.61
N MET A 156 3.23 -10.25 1.35
CA MET A 156 2.66 -11.35 0.58
C MET A 156 3.43 -12.65 0.87
N PRO A 157 2.76 -13.83 1.00
CA PRO A 157 3.44 -15.11 1.12
C PRO A 157 4.43 -15.31 -0.03
N ARG A 158 5.66 -15.73 0.31
CA ARG A 158 6.77 -15.79 -0.66
C ARG A 158 6.44 -16.63 -1.90
N GLN A 159 5.84 -17.80 -1.71
CA GLN A 159 5.48 -18.69 -2.81
C GLN A 159 4.47 -18.06 -3.77
N LEU A 160 3.45 -17.37 -3.23
CA LEU A 160 2.45 -16.69 -4.03
C LEU A 160 3.06 -15.50 -4.79
N ASN A 161 3.93 -14.74 -4.13
CA ASN A 161 4.66 -13.62 -4.75
C ASN A 161 5.52 -14.11 -5.94
N LEU A 162 6.30 -15.16 -5.75
CA LEU A 162 7.09 -15.79 -6.82
C LEU A 162 6.21 -16.26 -7.98
N LYS A 163 5.09 -16.91 -7.68
CA LYS A 163 4.16 -17.42 -8.70
C LYS A 163 3.61 -16.30 -9.60
N PHE A 164 3.26 -15.13 -9.03
CA PHE A 164 2.84 -13.97 -9.83
C PHE A 164 4.00 -13.33 -10.58
N ALA A 165 5.18 -13.25 -9.99
CA ALA A 165 6.37 -12.72 -10.64
C ALA A 165 6.78 -13.55 -11.86
N GLU A 166 6.81 -14.88 -11.72
CA GLU A 166 7.10 -15.83 -12.80
C GLU A 166 6.05 -15.76 -13.91
N TYR A 167 4.76 -15.79 -13.55
CA TYR A 167 3.68 -15.64 -14.52
C TYR A 167 3.82 -14.33 -15.31
N CYS A 168 4.11 -13.21 -14.65
CA CYS A 168 4.26 -11.93 -15.33
C CYS A 168 5.47 -11.96 -16.30
N ARG A 169 6.62 -12.48 -15.87
CA ARG A 169 7.80 -12.64 -16.72
C ARG A 169 7.47 -13.49 -17.97
N ASP A 170 6.83 -14.64 -17.77
CA ASP A 170 6.57 -15.62 -18.84
C ASP A 170 5.52 -15.13 -19.84
N ASN A 171 4.69 -14.15 -19.45
CA ASN A 171 3.64 -13.56 -20.28
C ASN A 171 3.94 -12.11 -20.72
N GLY A 172 5.17 -11.64 -20.59
CA GLY A 172 5.57 -10.29 -21.00
C GLY A 172 4.88 -9.16 -20.22
N LYS A 173 4.45 -9.45 -18.99
CA LYS A 173 3.81 -8.51 -18.07
C LYS A 173 4.80 -8.08 -16.99
N ARG A 174 4.48 -7.00 -16.29
CA ARG A 174 5.29 -6.50 -15.17
C ARG A 174 4.64 -6.84 -13.84
N TRP A 175 5.45 -7.37 -12.92
CA TRP A 175 5.09 -7.56 -11.51
C TRP A 175 5.89 -6.59 -10.66
N ILE A 176 5.21 -5.70 -9.92
CA ILE A 176 5.88 -4.69 -9.08
C ILE A 176 5.32 -4.76 -7.67
N ALA A 177 6.14 -5.24 -6.74
CA ALA A 177 5.86 -5.12 -5.31
C ALA A 177 6.18 -3.69 -4.84
N THR A 178 5.31 -3.12 -4.02
CA THR A 178 5.47 -1.77 -3.47
C THR A 178 5.34 -1.78 -1.95
N TYR A 179 6.05 -0.88 -1.31
CA TYR A 179 5.93 -0.61 0.12
C TYR A 179 5.51 0.84 0.33
N GLY A 180 4.71 1.07 1.38
CA GLY A 180 4.35 2.42 1.79
C GLY A 180 3.44 2.46 3.00
N GLN A 181 3.22 3.66 3.48
CA GLN A 181 2.34 3.98 4.60
C GLN A 181 1.49 5.20 4.25
N SER A 182 0.35 5.38 4.92
CA SER A 182 -0.47 6.59 4.73
C SER A 182 0.31 7.86 5.03
N GLU A 183 1.24 7.79 5.96
CA GLU A 183 2.14 8.86 6.37
C GLU A 183 3.13 9.31 5.28
N GLY A 184 3.38 8.47 4.28
CA GLY A 184 4.22 8.75 3.11
C GLY A 184 3.40 8.86 1.81
N THR A 185 2.11 9.13 1.90
CA THR A 185 1.16 9.25 0.77
C THR A 185 1.27 8.07 -0.20
N ALA A 186 0.95 6.90 0.32
CA ALA A 186 0.84 5.57 -0.27
C ALA A 186 2.17 4.84 -0.51
N ARG A 187 2.93 5.19 -1.55
CA ARG A 187 4.07 4.39 -2.00
C ARG A 187 5.38 5.12 -1.76
N MET A 188 6.28 4.45 -1.04
CA MET A 188 7.57 4.97 -0.60
C MET A 188 8.73 4.20 -1.22
N ALA A 189 8.50 2.92 -1.54
CA ALA A 189 9.46 2.07 -2.22
C ALA A 189 8.78 1.12 -3.21
N TYR A 190 9.55 0.62 -4.17
CA TYR A 190 9.11 -0.37 -5.13
C TYR A 190 10.26 -1.31 -5.48
N LEU A 191 9.93 -2.58 -5.77
CA LEU A 191 10.88 -3.54 -6.29
C LEU A 191 10.83 -3.50 -7.81
N PRO A 192 11.92 -3.10 -8.49
CA PRO A 192 11.98 -3.11 -9.95
C PRO A 192 11.65 -4.50 -10.52
N PRO A 193 10.90 -4.59 -11.63
CA PRO A 193 10.41 -5.87 -12.16
C PRO A 193 11.50 -6.90 -12.44
N GLU A 194 12.70 -6.46 -12.82
CA GLU A 194 13.86 -7.30 -13.09
C GLU A 194 14.36 -8.04 -11.84
N TYR A 195 14.06 -7.53 -10.65
CA TYR A 195 14.41 -8.14 -9.36
C TYR A 195 13.25 -8.92 -8.72
N ALA A 196 12.08 -8.93 -9.33
CA ALA A 196 10.88 -9.51 -8.74
C ALA A 196 11.03 -10.98 -8.31
N ILE A 197 11.84 -11.75 -9.02
CA ILE A 197 12.12 -13.16 -8.73
C ILE A 197 13.36 -13.28 -7.84
N SER A 198 14.50 -12.72 -8.26
CA SER A 198 15.78 -12.88 -7.56
C SER A 198 15.79 -12.27 -6.16
N LYS A 199 15.04 -11.18 -5.96
CA LYS A 199 14.90 -10.48 -4.67
C LYS A 199 13.46 -10.53 -4.13
N CYS A 200 12.78 -11.64 -4.36
CA CYS A 200 11.42 -11.84 -3.88
C CYS A 200 11.33 -11.67 -2.35
N GLY A 201 10.42 -10.79 -1.91
CA GLY A 201 10.24 -10.38 -0.51
C GLY A 201 10.93 -9.07 -0.14
N SER A 202 11.76 -8.51 -1.04
CA SER A 202 12.27 -7.16 -0.91
C SER A 202 11.17 -6.13 -1.19
N ILE A 203 11.24 -4.97 -0.53
CA ILE A 203 10.48 -3.78 -0.88
C ILE A 203 11.18 -2.93 -1.95
N GLY A 204 12.39 -3.34 -2.37
CA GLY A 204 13.19 -2.70 -3.40
C GLY A 204 13.89 -1.43 -2.95
N ARG A 205 13.74 -0.36 -3.72
CA ARG A 205 14.42 0.93 -3.56
C ARG A 205 13.39 2.04 -3.34
N ALA A 206 13.85 3.21 -2.85
CA ALA A 206 13.00 4.39 -2.76
C ALA A 206 12.36 4.74 -4.11
N VAL A 207 11.14 5.26 -4.07
CA VAL A 207 10.50 5.85 -5.26
C VAL A 207 11.34 7.04 -5.78
N PRO A 208 11.20 7.44 -7.06
CA PRO A 208 11.88 8.63 -7.58
C PRO A 208 11.65 9.85 -6.69
N ASN A 209 12.63 10.75 -6.65
CA ASN A 209 12.62 11.98 -5.85
C ASN A 209 12.45 11.78 -4.34
N ALA A 210 12.82 10.59 -3.84
CA ALA A 210 12.76 10.25 -2.42
C ALA A 210 13.97 9.41 -2.01
N GLU A 211 14.16 9.28 -0.69
CA GLU A 211 15.29 8.57 -0.11
C GLU A 211 14.83 7.63 1.00
N LEU A 212 15.44 6.44 1.07
CA LEU A 212 15.39 5.53 2.20
C LEU A 212 16.74 5.51 2.89
N SER A 213 16.73 5.50 4.20
CA SER A 213 17.91 5.31 5.03
C SER A 213 17.61 4.41 6.22
N LEU A 214 18.64 3.88 6.83
CA LEU A 214 18.54 3.09 8.07
C LEU A 214 19.27 3.85 9.17
N ILE A 215 18.69 3.86 10.35
CA ILE A 215 19.31 4.41 11.54
C ILE A 215 19.36 3.35 12.64
N ASP A 216 20.40 3.40 13.45
CA ASP A 216 20.52 2.56 14.63
C ASP A 216 19.82 3.18 15.87
N SER A 217 20.05 2.58 17.03
CA SER A 217 19.39 2.98 18.27
C SER A 217 19.82 4.36 18.79
N ASP A 218 20.98 4.84 18.42
CA ASP A 218 21.49 6.18 18.78
C ASP A 218 21.13 7.26 17.74
N GLY A 219 20.55 6.85 16.61
CA GLY A 219 20.12 7.73 15.52
C GLY A 219 21.18 7.93 14.43
N SER A 220 22.32 7.24 14.52
CA SER A 220 23.37 7.30 13.49
C SER A 220 22.93 6.54 12.24
N VAL A 221 23.32 7.02 11.06
CA VAL A 221 22.99 6.39 9.78
C VAL A 221 23.82 5.12 9.60
N ILE A 222 23.14 4.03 9.22
CA ILE A 222 23.77 2.73 8.94
C ILE A 222 24.15 2.67 7.46
N GLU A 223 25.45 2.68 7.19
CA GLU A 223 26.00 2.58 5.82
C GLU A 223 26.31 1.15 5.39
N LEU A 224 26.55 0.24 6.34
CA LEU A 224 26.94 -1.15 6.07
C LEU A 224 25.75 -1.96 5.53
N PRO A 225 25.91 -2.69 4.41
CA PRO A 225 24.92 -3.62 3.93
C PRO A 225 24.61 -4.73 4.96
N ASN A 226 23.42 -5.31 4.85
CA ASN A 226 22.96 -6.43 5.68
C ASN A 226 22.96 -6.13 7.18
N THR A 227 22.94 -4.84 7.56
CA THR A 227 22.83 -4.39 8.95
C THR A 227 21.41 -3.87 9.19
N GLU A 228 20.78 -4.38 10.25
CA GLU A 228 19.41 -3.99 10.62
C GLU A 228 19.38 -2.64 11.32
N GLY A 229 18.38 -1.84 10.98
CA GLY A 229 18.09 -0.57 11.62
C GLY A 229 16.65 -0.14 11.41
N GLU A 230 16.24 0.96 12.07
CA GLU A 230 14.96 1.56 11.81
C GLU A 230 14.99 2.27 10.46
N MET A 231 14.02 1.92 9.61
CA MET A 231 13.90 2.54 8.30
C MET A 231 13.32 3.94 8.40
N CYS A 232 14.00 4.88 7.77
CA CYS A 232 13.57 6.26 7.60
C CYS A 232 13.27 6.56 6.14
N TYR A 233 12.39 7.53 5.92
CA TYR A 233 12.01 7.97 4.59
C TYR A 233 12.02 9.50 4.51
N ARG A 234 12.53 10.01 3.40
CA ARG A 234 12.53 11.44 3.06
C ARG A 234 11.93 11.63 1.67
N GLY A 235 10.96 12.55 1.55
CA GLY A 235 10.33 12.86 0.27
C GLY A 235 9.26 13.94 0.41
N LYS A 236 8.91 14.59 -0.70
CA LYS A 236 7.87 15.62 -0.75
C LYS A 236 6.46 15.07 -0.49
N ASN A 237 6.28 13.76 -0.60
CA ASN A 237 5.05 13.04 -0.32
C ASN A 237 4.87 12.68 1.17
N VAL A 238 5.81 13.03 2.04
CA VAL A 238 5.68 12.89 3.50
C VAL A 238 4.67 13.91 4.02
N THR A 239 3.74 13.44 4.85
CA THR A 239 2.60 14.19 5.37
C THR A 239 2.97 15.05 6.57
N MET A 240 2.08 15.96 6.99
CA MET A 240 2.33 16.94 8.06
C MET A 240 2.43 16.31 9.46
N GLY A 241 1.80 15.17 9.70
CA GLY A 241 1.65 14.58 11.03
C GLY A 241 0.27 13.96 11.22
N TYR A 242 -0.22 13.92 12.45
CA TYR A 242 -1.51 13.33 12.78
C TYR A 242 -2.48 14.37 13.35
N ALA A 243 -3.78 14.10 13.18
CA ALA A 243 -4.85 14.74 13.94
C ALA A 243 -5.57 13.67 14.76
N ARG A 244 -5.73 13.89 16.06
CA ARG A 244 -6.49 13.06 17.00
C ARG A 244 -7.71 13.79 17.55
N LYS A 245 -7.70 15.11 17.46
CA LYS A 245 -8.75 16.03 17.88
C LYS A 245 -8.80 17.23 16.93
N ARG A 246 -9.85 18.01 17.06
CA ARG A 246 -10.16 19.14 16.15
C ARG A 246 -9.06 20.20 16.13
N GLU A 247 -8.46 20.49 17.30
CA GLU A 247 -7.39 21.49 17.42
C GLU A 247 -6.12 21.12 16.66
N ASP A 248 -5.88 19.82 16.44
CA ASP A 248 -4.71 19.34 15.71
C ASP A 248 -4.75 19.73 14.22
N LEU A 249 -5.91 20.14 13.71
CA LEU A 249 -6.05 20.60 12.32
C LEU A 249 -5.34 21.94 12.08
N LEU A 250 -5.05 22.71 13.13
CA LEU A 250 -4.29 23.96 13.07
C LEU A 250 -2.77 23.77 13.10
N LEU A 251 -2.29 22.58 13.46
CA LEU A 251 -0.86 22.30 13.54
C LEU A 251 -0.19 22.35 12.17
N GLY A 252 0.96 22.99 12.08
CA GLY A 252 1.79 23.03 10.88
C GLY A 252 2.42 21.65 10.53
N ASP A 253 3.36 21.68 9.60
CA ASP A 253 4.11 20.48 9.19
C ASP A 253 5.13 20.08 10.24
N GLU A 254 4.85 19.04 11.02
CA GLU A 254 5.71 18.51 12.08
C GLU A 254 6.82 17.62 11.54
N ARG A 255 6.72 17.15 10.29
CA ARG A 255 7.64 16.18 9.68
C ARG A 255 8.66 16.79 8.73
N ASN A 256 8.34 17.91 8.13
CA ASN A 256 9.24 18.61 7.20
C ASN A 256 9.83 17.69 6.11
N GLY A 257 9.01 16.83 5.54
CA GLY A 257 9.43 15.90 4.49
C GLY A 257 10.24 14.70 4.96
N PHE A 258 10.37 14.45 6.27
CA PHE A 258 11.10 13.32 6.84
C PHE A 258 10.24 12.54 7.82
N MET A 259 10.37 11.22 7.82
CA MET A 259 9.69 10.36 8.81
C MET A 259 10.50 9.12 9.16
N ARG A 260 10.40 8.72 10.41
CA ARG A 260 10.76 7.38 10.88
C ARG A 260 9.56 6.48 10.65
N THR A 261 9.75 5.36 9.96
CA THR A 261 8.63 4.50 9.55
C THR A 261 8.11 3.61 10.68
N GLY A 262 8.95 3.39 11.70
CA GLY A 262 8.71 2.42 12.75
C GLY A 262 8.89 0.97 12.30
N ASP A 263 9.38 0.75 11.09
CA ASP A 263 9.72 -0.58 10.57
C ASP A 263 11.22 -0.83 10.67
N LEU A 264 11.60 -2.06 11.09
CA LEU A 264 12.98 -2.53 11.05
C LEU A 264 13.26 -3.12 9.68
N ALA A 265 14.39 -2.76 9.11
CA ALA A 265 14.80 -3.23 7.80
C ALA A 265 16.33 -3.37 7.72
N TYR A 266 16.80 -4.08 6.71
CA TYR A 266 18.19 -4.02 6.26
C TYR A 266 18.23 -3.70 4.77
N ARG A 267 19.38 -3.25 4.29
CA ARG A 267 19.66 -3.00 2.88
C ARG A 267 20.72 -4.00 2.43
N ASP A 268 20.49 -4.70 1.32
CA ASP A 268 21.49 -5.60 0.75
C ASP A 268 22.59 -4.83 -0.05
N GLU A 269 23.56 -5.57 -0.57
CA GLU A 269 24.69 -5.03 -1.33
C GLU A 269 24.26 -4.36 -2.65
N ASP A 270 23.12 -4.75 -3.20
CA ASP A 270 22.55 -4.16 -4.41
C ASP A 270 21.65 -2.95 -4.12
N GLY A 271 21.53 -2.54 -2.86
CA GLY A 271 20.76 -1.39 -2.42
C GLY A 271 19.26 -1.65 -2.32
N CYS A 272 18.83 -2.91 -2.28
CA CYS A 272 17.43 -3.29 -2.05
C CYS A 272 17.14 -3.46 -0.55
N TYR A 273 16.02 -2.92 -0.09
CA TYR A 273 15.60 -2.97 1.30
C TYR A 273 14.67 -4.16 1.57
N PHE A 274 14.82 -4.76 2.75
CA PHE A 274 14.00 -5.88 3.23
C PHE A 274 13.46 -5.54 4.61
N ILE A 275 12.13 -5.64 4.77
CA ILE A 275 11.48 -5.43 6.08
C ILE A 275 11.68 -6.70 6.92
N VAL A 276 12.22 -6.54 8.11
CA VAL A 276 12.43 -7.59 9.10
C VAL A 276 11.25 -7.70 10.05
N GLY A 277 10.72 -6.53 10.49
CA GLY A 277 9.61 -6.47 11.41
C GLY A 277 9.24 -5.05 11.76
N ARG A 278 8.37 -4.88 12.78
CA ARG A 278 7.94 -3.56 13.23
C ARG A 278 8.49 -3.25 14.61
N MET A 279 8.95 -2.01 14.80
CA MET A 279 9.38 -1.56 16.12
C MET A 279 8.22 -1.63 17.11
N GLY A 280 8.49 -2.17 18.31
CA GLY A 280 7.46 -2.35 19.34
C GLY A 280 6.61 -3.63 19.22
N ARG A 281 6.64 -4.35 18.10
CA ARG A 281 6.01 -5.67 17.96
C ARG A 281 6.99 -6.81 18.29
N PHE A 282 7.46 -6.82 19.55
CA PHE A 282 8.31 -7.90 20.06
C PHE A 282 7.99 -8.19 21.52
N LEU A 283 8.18 -9.43 21.91
CA LEU A 283 8.16 -9.87 23.30
C LEU A 283 9.59 -10.03 23.81
N LYS A 284 9.84 -9.62 25.03
CA LYS A 284 11.07 -9.99 25.76
C LYS A 284 10.74 -11.18 26.64
N LEU A 285 11.21 -12.37 26.23
CA LEU A 285 11.07 -13.60 27.00
C LEU A 285 12.46 -14.09 27.38
N TYR A 286 12.70 -14.26 28.68
CA TYR A 286 13.98 -14.74 29.22
C TYR A 286 15.22 -13.98 28.70
N GLY A 287 15.09 -12.66 28.49
CA GLY A 287 16.18 -11.84 27.97
C GLY A 287 16.35 -11.87 26.44
N MET A 288 15.63 -12.72 25.74
CA MET A 288 15.61 -12.77 24.27
C MET A 288 14.50 -11.87 23.71
N ARG A 289 14.78 -11.23 22.57
CA ARG A 289 13.81 -10.44 21.80
C ARG A 289 13.19 -11.34 20.72
N ILE A 290 11.89 -11.58 20.83
CA ILE A 290 11.12 -12.42 19.89
C ILE A 290 10.19 -11.49 19.09
N GLY A 291 10.36 -11.46 17.78
CA GLY A 291 9.50 -10.70 16.86
C GLY A 291 8.12 -11.36 16.75
N LEU A 292 7.06 -10.61 17.03
CA LEU A 292 5.69 -11.14 16.86
C LEU A 292 5.37 -11.43 15.39
N ASP A 293 5.91 -10.64 14.47
CA ASP A 293 5.74 -10.86 13.03
C ASP A 293 6.39 -12.17 12.56
N GLU A 294 7.52 -12.56 13.16
CA GLU A 294 8.19 -13.84 12.91
C GLU A 294 7.37 -15.02 13.46
N CYS A 295 6.81 -14.86 14.67
CA CYS A 295 5.91 -15.86 15.24
C CYS A 295 4.66 -16.07 14.37
N GLU A 296 4.06 -15.00 13.88
CA GLU A 296 2.90 -15.08 12.97
C GLU A 296 3.26 -15.81 11.66
N GLN A 297 4.46 -15.59 11.11
CA GLN A 297 4.92 -16.29 9.91
C GLN A 297 5.09 -17.80 10.16
N ILE A 298 5.70 -18.18 11.28
CA ILE A 298 5.88 -19.59 11.67
C ILE A 298 4.52 -20.27 11.83
N ILE A 299 3.58 -19.61 12.52
CA ILE A 299 2.23 -20.13 12.75
C ILE A 299 1.50 -20.31 11.41
N ASN A 300 1.54 -19.30 10.53
CA ASN A 300 0.92 -19.38 9.21
C ASN A 300 1.53 -20.49 8.35
N CYS A 301 2.85 -20.68 8.40
CA CYS A 301 3.50 -21.80 7.71
C CYS A 301 3.02 -23.16 8.24
N LEU A 302 2.88 -23.30 9.56
CA LEU A 302 2.42 -24.54 10.19
C LEU A 302 0.95 -24.83 9.85
N LEU A 303 0.08 -23.82 9.85
CA LEU A 303 -1.33 -23.98 9.48
C LEU A 303 -1.48 -24.35 8.01
N TYR A 304 -0.67 -23.77 7.11
CA TYR A 304 -0.69 -24.10 5.68
C TYR A 304 -0.19 -25.51 5.38
N THR A 305 0.75 -26.04 6.19
CA THR A 305 1.22 -27.43 6.06
C THR A 305 0.24 -28.44 6.65
N SER A 306 -0.58 -28.08 7.64
CA SER A 306 -1.63 -28.95 8.20
C SER A 306 -2.81 -29.10 7.26
N ASP A 307 -3.26 -28.03 6.59
CA ASP A 307 -4.31 -28.10 5.56
C ASP A 307 -3.91 -28.97 4.35
N ALA A 308 -2.63 -28.90 3.96
CA ALA A 308 -2.11 -29.77 2.87
C ALA A 308 -2.01 -31.25 3.26
N ALA A 309 -1.96 -31.55 4.54
CA ALA A 309 -1.96 -32.95 5.04
C ALA A 309 -3.37 -33.53 5.12
N ASP A 310 -4.38 -32.72 5.39
CA ASP A 310 -5.80 -33.14 5.44
C ASP A 310 -6.35 -33.44 4.03
N ASP A 311 -5.88 -32.77 2.98
CA ASP A 311 -6.23 -33.06 1.58
C ASP A 311 -5.68 -34.42 1.08
N LEU A 312 -4.75 -35.06 1.81
CA LEU A 312 -4.19 -36.37 1.47
C LEU A 312 -4.92 -37.53 2.16
N ILE A 313 -5.88 -37.28 3.05
CA ILE A 313 -6.70 -38.29 3.73
C ILE A 313 -8.16 -38.21 3.26
N GLY A 314 -8.35 -37.88 2.00
CA GLY A 314 -9.64 -37.97 1.34
C GLY A 314 -9.95 -39.43 0.94
N VAL A 315 -10.69 -40.15 1.78
CA VAL A 315 -11.43 -41.37 1.41
C VAL A 315 -12.83 -40.99 0.98
#